data_bedc75589b6c02fe7ae20ad838811ad8
#
_entry.id   bedc75589b6c02fe7ae20ad838811ad8
#
_cell.length_a   1.000
_cell.length_b   1.000
_cell.length_c   1.000
_cell.angle_alpha   90.00
_cell.angle_beta   90.00
_cell.angle_gamma   90.00
#
_symmetry.space_group_name_H-M   'P 1'
#
loop_
_entity.id
_entity.type
_entity.pdbx_description
1 polymer ?
#
loop_
_entity_poly.entity_id
_entity_poly.type
_entity_poly.pdbx_seq_one_letter_code
_entity_poly.pdbx_strand_id
1 'polypeptide(L)'
;DKPCNVLVYGGEKQSLMDYRKASFGHSNIRMIPVGTETSHSEEIVGALERGETVSAFADRLMHVDAADGHVPGKNKVVTSTLHGAQVSLAKGPFSLATTSGIDVIMVSAMKEKDGSYTAYFTPLHYDKTLPKSQQRQQIADAYTAEIERLLAYYPMQWFNYSDLWVSPAS
;
A
#
# COMPACT_ATOMS: atom_id res chain seq x y z
N ASP A 1 4.83 23.42 -1.72
CA ASP A 1 5.03 21.97 -1.52
C ASP A 1 4.06 21.46 -0.47
N LYS A 2 3.20 20.50 -0.85
CA LYS A 2 2.23 19.89 0.07
C LYS A 2 2.87 18.72 0.82
N PRO A 3 2.48 18.44 2.07
CA PRO A 3 2.96 17.31 2.83
C PRO A 3 2.61 15.96 2.16
N CYS A 4 3.51 14.98 2.36
CA CYS A 4 3.25 13.57 2.10
C CYS A 4 3.04 12.83 3.42
N ASN A 5 1.85 12.31 3.64
CA ASN A 5 1.48 11.57 4.84
C ASN A 5 1.72 10.07 4.58
N VAL A 6 2.70 9.49 5.25
CA VAL A 6 3.07 8.08 5.07
C VAL A 6 2.43 7.24 6.16
N LEU A 7 1.61 6.28 5.78
CA LEU A 7 1.01 5.34 6.73
C LEU A 7 2.07 4.33 7.16
N VAL A 8 2.34 4.27 8.46
CA VAL A 8 3.34 3.37 9.07
C VAL A 8 2.67 2.46 10.08
N TYR A 9 3.20 1.25 10.26
CA TYR A 9 2.69 0.33 11.29
C TYR A 9 3.03 0.86 12.68
N GLY A 10 2.01 1.13 13.50
CA GLY A 10 2.18 1.71 14.84
C GLY A 10 2.73 0.76 15.89
N GLY A 11 2.77 -0.57 15.61
CA GLY A 11 3.36 -1.59 16.49
C GLY A 11 4.86 -1.81 16.28
N GLU A 12 5.55 -0.97 15.49
CA GLU A 12 7.00 -1.06 15.31
C GLU A 12 7.77 -0.63 16.56
N LYS A 13 9.01 -1.10 16.69
CA LYS A 13 9.88 -0.71 17.81
C LYS A 13 10.09 0.82 17.85
N GLN A 14 10.01 1.41 19.02
CA GLN A 14 10.15 2.86 19.21
C GLN A 14 11.44 3.42 18.60
N SER A 15 12.55 2.69 18.71
CA SER A 15 13.83 3.09 18.13
C SER A 15 13.79 3.27 16.60
N LEU A 16 13.00 2.45 15.90
CA LEU A 16 12.81 2.59 14.45
C LEU A 16 11.96 3.81 14.11
N MET A 17 10.93 4.06 14.91
CA MET A 17 10.09 5.26 14.74
C MET A 17 10.89 6.54 14.99
N ASP A 18 11.76 6.55 16.00
CA ASP A 18 12.62 7.69 16.33
C ASP A 18 13.68 7.93 15.24
N TYR A 19 14.26 6.87 14.68
CA TYR A 19 15.17 6.96 13.54
C TYR A 19 14.47 7.56 12.31
N ARG A 20 13.26 7.10 11.99
CA ARG A 20 12.49 7.66 10.87
C ARG A 20 12.14 9.13 11.09
N LYS A 21 11.71 9.50 12.31
CA LYS A 21 11.44 10.91 12.66
C LYS A 21 12.68 11.77 12.47
N ALA A 22 13.84 11.32 12.91
CA ALA A 22 15.10 12.03 12.73
C ALA A 22 15.47 12.16 11.25
N SER A 23 15.30 11.07 10.46
CA SER A 23 15.64 11.04 9.04
C SER A 23 14.73 11.95 8.20
N PHE A 24 13.46 12.09 8.55
CA PHE A 24 12.48 12.88 7.80
C PHE A 24 12.19 14.25 8.42
N GLY A 25 12.81 14.60 9.54
CA GLY A 25 12.51 15.82 10.31
C GLY A 25 12.70 17.14 9.55
N HIS A 26 13.45 17.13 8.46
CA HIS A 26 13.66 18.28 7.56
C HIS A 26 12.92 18.15 6.23
N SER A 27 12.03 17.18 6.08
CA SER A 27 11.24 16.93 4.87
C SER A 27 9.76 17.23 5.09
N ASN A 28 9.00 17.32 4.00
CA ASN A 28 7.54 17.45 4.05
C ASN A 28 6.83 16.10 4.29
N ILE A 29 7.53 15.10 4.88
CA ILE A 29 6.99 13.80 5.19
C ILE A 29 6.43 13.81 6.61
N ARG A 30 5.17 13.41 6.75
CA ARG A 30 4.51 13.16 8.04
C ARG A 30 4.19 11.67 8.15
N MET A 31 4.39 11.08 9.32
CA MET A 31 4.05 9.68 9.55
C MET A 31 2.75 9.60 10.34
N ILE A 32 1.80 8.83 9.82
CA ILE A 32 0.54 8.51 10.49
C ILE A 32 0.60 7.03 10.89
N PRO A 33 0.63 6.71 12.20
CA PRO A 33 0.63 5.32 12.65
C PRO A 33 -0.74 4.68 12.38
N VAL A 34 -0.75 3.45 11.86
CA VAL A 34 -1.96 2.65 11.62
C VAL A 34 -1.80 1.24 12.20
N GLY A 35 -2.91 0.52 12.37
CA GLY A 35 -2.86 -0.85 12.90
C GLY A 35 -2.67 -0.92 14.41
N THR A 36 -3.00 0.15 15.13
CA THR A 36 -3.13 0.21 16.59
C THR A 36 -4.61 0.30 16.99
N GLU A 37 -4.90 0.25 18.29
CA GLU A 37 -6.27 0.41 18.81
C GLU A 37 -6.87 1.79 18.48
N THR A 38 -6.02 2.80 18.30
CA THR A 38 -6.47 4.16 17.95
C THR A 38 -6.69 4.28 16.45
N SER A 39 -7.89 4.66 16.03
CA SER A 39 -8.19 4.94 14.64
C SER A 39 -7.65 6.32 14.24
N HIS A 40 -6.79 6.36 13.22
CA HIS A 40 -6.29 7.60 12.63
C HIS A 40 -7.05 7.98 11.34
N SER A 41 -8.26 7.44 11.16
CA SER A 41 -9.05 7.65 9.94
C SER A 41 -9.37 9.12 9.68
N GLU A 42 -9.68 9.88 10.73
CA GLU A 42 -9.98 11.33 10.62
C GLU A 42 -8.74 12.12 10.16
N GLU A 43 -7.56 11.78 10.66
CA GLU A 43 -6.31 12.42 10.28
C GLU A 43 -5.98 12.14 8.80
N ILE A 44 -6.18 10.90 8.34
CA ILE A 44 -5.97 10.50 6.95
C ILE A 44 -6.94 11.21 6.02
N VAL A 45 -8.24 11.22 6.35
CA VAL A 45 -9.27 11.90 5.55
C VAL A 45 -9.01 13.40 5.53
N GLY A 46 -8.71 14.01 6.67
CA GLY A 46 -8.39 15.43 6.76
C GLY A 46 -7.15 15.81 5.92
N ALA A 47 -6.13 14.96 5.84
CA ALA A 47 -4.98 15.18 4.96
C ALA A 47 -5.41 15.22 3.48
N LEU A 48 -6.24 14.29 3.05
CA LEU A 48 -6.77 14.26 1.68
C LEU A 48 -7.66 15.48 1.37
N GLU A 49 -8.51 15.91 2.30
CA GLU A 49 -9.35 17.10 2.15
C GLU A 49 -8.52 18.38 2.00
N ARG A 50 -7.37 18.47 2.66
CA ARG A 50 -6.41 19.56 2.46
C ARG A 50 -5.64 19.44 1.13
N GLY A 51 -5.89 18.38 0.35
CA GLY A 51 -5.21 18.09 -0.91
C GLY A 51 -3.74 17.70 -0.70
N GLU A 52 -3.41 17.09 0.43
CA GLU A 52 -2.12 16.50 0.74
C GLU A 52 -2.04 15.09 0.15
N THR A 53 -0.84 14.57 -0.01
CA THR A 53 -0.63 13.18 -0.47
C THR A 53 -0.68 12.21 0.71
N VAL A 54 -1.31 11.06 0.52
CA VAL A 54 -1.25 9.93 1.46
C VAL A 54 -0.56 8.76 0.77
N SER A 55 0.47 8.23 1.39
CA SER A 55 1.23 7.06 0.91
C SER A 55 0.99 5.86 1.80
N ALA A 56 0.67 4.71 1.20
CA ALA A 56 0.41 3.46 1.90
C ALA A 56 1.00 2.26 1.14
N PHE A 57 1.40 1.23 1.86
CA PHE A 57 1.73 -0.06 1.27
C PHE A 57 0.44 -0.86 1.03
N ALA A 58 0.23 -1.36 -0.18
CA ALA A 58 -0.92 -2.17 -0.53
C ALA A 58 -0.62 -3.68 -0.51
N ASP A 59 0.65 -4.05 -0.63
CA ASP A 59 1.16 -5.42 -0.64
C ASP A 59 1.57 -5.94 0.76
N ARG A 60 1.33 -5.17 1.82
CA ARG A 60 1.52 -5.61 3.21
C ARG A 60 0.18 -5.90 3.86
N LEU A 61 -0.08 -7.20 4.06
CA LEU A 61 -1.16 -7.63 4.94
C LEU A 61 -0.68 -7.45 6.38
N MET A 62 -1.28 -6.50 7.08
CA MET A 62 -1.01 -6.36 8.51
C MET A 62 -1.73 -7.51 9.24
N HIS A 63 -0.95 -8.48 9.69
CA HIS A 63 -1.41 -9.49 10.64
C HIS A 63 -1.54 -8.80 12.01
N VAL A 64 -2.74 -8.35 12.33
CA VAL A 64 -3.11 -8.08 13.72
C VAL A 64 -3.21 -9.47 14.35
N ASP A 65 -2.24 -9.84 15.19
CA ASP A 65 -2.09 -11.12 15.88
C ASP A 65 -1.45 -12.27 15.07
N ALA A 66 -0.14 -12.14 14.82
CA ALA A 66 0.69 -13.26 14.35
C ALA A 66 0.81 -14.42 15.39
N ALA A 67 0.29 -14.25 16.61
CA ALA A 67 0.28 -15.29 17.63
C ALA A 67 -0.72 -16.42 17.33
N ASP A 68 -1.79 -16.16 16.57
CA ASP A 68 -2.89 -17.11 16.37
C ASP A 68 -3.00 -17.66 14.95
N GLY A 69 -2.05 -17.39 14.06
CA GLY A 69 -2.10 -17.88 12.66
C GLY A 69 -3.32 -17.36 11.87
N HIS A 70 -3.91 -16.25 12.29
CA HIS A 70 -5.14 -15.74 11.71
C HIS A 70 -4.87 -15.06 10.37
N VAL A 71 -5.32 -15.68 9.30
CA VAL A 71 -5.43 -15.04 7.97
C VAL A 71 -6.40 -13.85 8.09
N PRO A 72 -6.06 -12.67 7.57
CA PRO A 72 -6.97 -11.52 7.60
C PRO A 72 -8.33 -11.92 7.05
N GLY A 73 -9.40 -11.65 7.80
CA GLY A 73 -10.77 -12.00 7.37
C GLY A 73 -11.05 -11.48 5.95
N LYS A 74 -11.81 -12.22 5.15
CA LYS A 74 -12.18 -11.90 3.76
C LYS A 74 -12.62 -10.44 3.53
N ASN A 75 -13.12 -9.78 4.57
CA ASN A 75 -13.55 -8.38 4.52
C ASN A 75 -12.40 -7.37 4.57
N LYS A 76 -11.17 -7.79 4.88
CA LYS A 76 -9.98 -6.92 5.00
C LYS A 76 -9.06 -6.97 3.78
N VAL A 77 -9.36 -7.82 2.80
CA VAL A 77 -8.54 -8.00 1.60
C VAL A 77 -9.32 -7.73 0.32
N VAL A 78 -8.59 -7.44 -0.74
CA VAL A 78 -9.04 -7.50 -2.14
C VAL A 78 -8.17 -8.54 -2.82
N THR A 79 -8.80 -9.46 -3.56
CA THR A 79 -8.06 -10.46 -4.34
C THR A 79 -7.78 -9.92 -5.74
N SER A 80 -6.62 -10.25 -6.27
CA SER A 80 -6.24 -9.96 -7.65
C SER A 80 -5.42 -11.13 -8.19
N THR A 81 -4.94 -11.04 -9.42
CA THR A 81 -4.10 -12.05 -10.04
C THR A 81 -2.69 -11.52 -10.22
N LEU A 82 -1.69 -12.32 -9.87
CA LEU A 82 -0.27 -12.05 -10.07
C LEU A 82 0.40 -13.31 -10.60
N HIS A 83 1.02 -13.23 -11.79
CA HIS A 83 1.62 -14.38 -12.49
C HIS A 83 0.68 -15.59 -12.61
N GLY A 84 -0.59 -15.33 -12.88
CA GLY A 84 -1.62 -16.38 -13.07
C GLY A 84 -2.14 -17.01 -11.77
N ALA A 85 -1.64 -16.61 -10.61
CA ALA A 85 -2.13 -17.09 -9.31
C ALA A 85 -2.88 -15.99 -8.56
N GLN A 86 -3.83 -16.37 -7.70
CA GLN A 86 -4.55 -15.41 -6.88
C GLN A 86 -3.71 -14.91 -5.72
N VAL A 87 -3.74 -13.59 -5.50
CA VAL A 87 -3.09 -12.92 -4.38
C VAL A 87 -4.10 -12.11 -3.58
N SER A 88 -3.84 -11.96 -2.29
CA SER A 88 -4.59 -11.10 -1.38
C SER A 88 -3.81 -9.82 -1.13
N LEU A 89 -4.45 -8.68 -1.36
CA LEU A 89 -3.91 -7.35 -1.09
C LEU A 89 -4.68 -6.68 0.04
N ALA A 90 -4.02 -5.80 0.79
CA ALA A 90 -4.69 -5.04 1.85
C ALA A 90 -5.77 -4.13 1.27
N LYS A 91 -7.04 -4.31 1.69
CA LYS A 91 -8.19 -3.55 1.19
C LYS A 91 -8.17 -2.07 1.56
N GLY A 92 -7.51 -1.73 2.67
CA GLY A 92 -7.52 -0.37 3.24
C GLY A 92 -7.13 0.73 2.25
N PRO A 93 -5.95 0.68 1.61
CA PRO A 93 -5.52 1.69 0.64
C PRO A 93 -6.49 1.87 -0.52
N PHE A 94 -7.00 0.78 -1.10
CA PHE A 94 -7.96 0.82 -2.20
C PHE A 94 -9.32 1.38 -1.77
N SER A 95 -9.76 1.05 -0.55
CA SER A 95 -10.99 1.60 0.02
C SER A 95 -10.88 3.09 0.28
N LEU A 96 -9.76 3.55 0.83
CA LEU A 96 -9.48 4.96 1.04
C LEU A 96 -9.57 5.72 -0.29
N ALA A 97 -8.85 5.28 -1.32
CA ALA A 97 -8.83 5.92 -2.62
C ALA A 97 -10.25 6.03 -3.23
N THR A 98 -10.99 4.91 -3.22
CA THR A 98 -12.32 4.89 -3.85
C THR A 98 -13.36 5.66 -3.04
N THR A 99 -13.32 5.64 -1.70
CA THR A 99 -14.25 6.40 -0.85
C THR A 99 -14.04 7.90 -1.01
N SER A 100 -12.79 8.34 -1.00
CA SER A 100 -12.43 9.76 -1.19
C SER A 100 -12.49 10.21 -2.66
N GLY A 101 -12.61 9.27 -3.62
CA GLY A 101 -12.70 9.60 -5.06
C GLY A 101 -11.43 10.22 -5.64
N ILE A 102 -10.27 9.96 -5.04
CA ILE A 102 -8.97 10.52 -5.42
C ILE A 102 -8.29 9.71 -6.51
N ASP A 103 -7.31 10.32 -7.17
CA ASP A 103 -6.43 9.63 -8.10
C ASP A 103 -5.37 8.81 -7.35
N VAL A 104 -4.95 7.70 -7.96
CA VAL A 104 -4.00 6.76 -7.37
C VAL A 104 -2.78 6.65 -8.26
N ILE A 105 -1.59 6.72 -7.64
CA ILE A 105 -0.31 6.52 -8.32
C ILE A 105 0.46 5.45 -7.56
N MET A 106 0.88 4.40 -8.26
CA MET A 106 1.86 3.47 -7.73
C MET A 106 3.25 4.07 -7.89
N VAL A 107 4.03 4.05 -6.81
CA VAL A 107 5.42 4.52 -6.80
C VAL A 107 6.33 3.34 -6.48
N SER A 108 7.32 3.12 -7.33
CA SER A 108 8.33 2.09 -7.16
C SER A 108 9.71 2.65 -7.44
N ALA A 109 10.71 2.21 -6.70
CA ALA A 109 12.11 2.59 -6.92
C ALA A 109 12.94 1.33 -7.14
N MET A 110 13.58 1.25 -8.30
CA MET A 110 14.38 0.10 -8.71
C MET A 110 15.85 0.50 -8.79
N LYS A 111 16.73 -0.36 -8.28
CA LYS A 111 18.16 -0.15 -8.34
C LYS A 111 18.70 -0.59 -9.69
N GLU A 112 19.44 0.27 -10.35
CA GLU A 112 20.08 -0.01 -11.62
C GLU A 112 21.44 -0.70 -11.45
N LYS A 113 21.98 -1.25 -12.54
CA LYS A 113 23.27 -1.96 -12.53
C LYS A 113 24.45 -1.07 -12.17
N ASP A 114 24.36 0.22 -12.46
CA ASP A 114 25.38 1.24 -12.13
C ASP A 114 25.27 1.74 -10.69
N GLY A 115 24.28 1.24 -9.92
CA GLY A 115 24.03 1.62 -8.53
C GLY A 115 23.09 2.82 -8.36
N SER A 116 22.66 3.47 -9.44
CA SER A 116 21.63 4.50 -9.40
C SER A 116 20.24 3.90 -9.12
N TYR A 117 19.23 4.75 -8.93
CA TYR A 117 17.84 4.34 -8.75
C TYR A 117 16.94 5.01 -9.76
N THR A 118 16.08 4.22 -10.40
CA THR A 118 15.00 4.73 -11.26
C THR A 118 13.69 4.65 -10.49
N ALA A 119 13.01 5.80 -10.35
CA ALA A 119 11.68 5.87 -9.75
C ALA A 119 10.60 5.81 -10.84
N TYR A 120 9.64 4.91 -10.67
CA TYR A 120 8.47 4.75 -11.52
C TYR A 120 7.24 5.33 -10.84
N PHE A 121 6.50 6.16 -11.56
CA PHE A 121 5.23 6.77 -11.11
C PHE A 121 4.16 6.34 -12.08
N THR A 122 3.41 5.31 -11.73
CA THR A 122 2.40 4.71 -12.62
C THR A 122 0.99 5.03 -12.13
N PRO A 123 0.21 5.85 -12.87
CA PRO A 123 -1.19 6.10 -12.55
C PRO A 123 -2.00 4.78 -12.60
N LEU A 124 -2.75 4.50 -11.53
CA LEU A 124 -3.67 3.38 -11.46
C LEU A 124 -5.09 3.90 -11.74
N HIS A 125 -5.50 3.83 -12.99
CA HIS A 125 -6.80 4.35 -13.44
C HIS A 125 -7.94 3.44 -13.00
N TYR A 126 -9.07 4.06 -12.64
CA TYR A 126 -10.33 3.36 -12.35
C TYR A 126 -11.53 4.24 -12.71
N ASP A 127 -12.63 3.60 -13.04
CA ASP A 127 -13.88 4.29 -13.38
C ASP A 127 -14.64 4.68 -12.10
N LYS A 128 -14.65 5.97 -11.80
CA LYS A 128 -15.29 6.55 -10.60
C LYS A 128 -16.82 6.45 -10.64
N THR A 129 -17.42 6.09 -11.76
CA THR A 129 -18.88 5.92 -11.93
C THR A 129 -19.38 4.54 -11.49
N LEU A 130 -18.48 3.55 -11.43
CA LEU A 130 -18.81 2.19 -11.03
C LEU A 130 -19.07 2.05 -9.52
N PRO A 131 -19.70 0.95 -9.09
CA PRO A 131 -19.79 0.61 -7.66
C PRO A 131 -18.42 0.53 -6.99
N LYS A 132 -18.32 0.95 -5.74
CA LYS A 132 -17.03 1.02 -4.99
C LYS A 132 -16.25 -0.30 -4.95
N SER A 133 -16.94 -1.44 -4.97
CA SER A 133 -16.29 -2.75 -5.05
C SER A 133 -15.56 -2.96 -6.38
N GLN A 134 -16.17 -2.56 -7.49
CA GLN A 134 -15.56 -2.65 -8.82
C GLN A 134 -14.43 -1.64 -9.00
N GLN A 135 -14.59 -0.42 -8.48
CA GLN A 135 -13.51 0.57 -8.45
C GLN A 135 -12.26 0.02 -7.74
N ARG A 136 -12.44 -0.58 -6.54
CA ARG A 136 -11.34 -1.20 -5.79
C ARG A 136 -10.69 -2.34 -6.57
N GLN A 137 -11.50 -3.16 -7.24
CA GLN A 137 -10.99 -4.25 -8.06
C GLN A 137 -10.13 -3.74 -9.20
N GLN A 138 -10.59 -2.72 -9.93
CA GLN A 138 -9.81 -2.11 -11.01
C GLN A 138 -8.45 -1.58 -10.55
N ILE A 139 -8.40 -0.90 -9.38
CA ILE A 139 -7.14 -0.40 -8.85
C ILE A 139 -6.22 -1.58 -8.44
N ALA A 140 -6.76 -2.62 -7.80
CA ALA A 140 -6.01 -3.79 -7.39
C ALA A 140 -5.42 -4.54 -8.59
N ASP A 141 -6.20 -4.72 -9.65
CA ASP A 141 -5.75 -5.39 -10.88
C ASP A 141 -4.69 -4.56 -11.63
N ALA A 142 -4.87 -3.24 -11.69
CA ALA A 142 -3.84 -2.35 -12.24
C ALA A 142 -2.55 -2.37 -11.41
N TYR A 143 -2.66 -2.47 -10.08
CA TYR A 143 -1.52 -2.57 -9.17
C TYR A 143 -0.73 -3.86 -9.39
N THR A 144 -1.39 -5.02 -9.46
CA THR A 144 -0.72 -6.30 -9.71
C THR A 144 -0.11 -6.37 -11.11
N ALA A 145 -0.79 -5.85 -12.12
CA ALA A 145 -0.27 -5.76 -13.48
C ALA A 145 1.04 -4.93 -13.55
N GLU A 146 1.10 -3.84 -12.78
CA GLU A 146 2.32 -3.02 -12.72
C GLU A 146 3.45 -3.74 -11.96
N ILE A 147 3.14 -4.50 -10.89
CA ILE A 147 4.13 -5.38 -10.24
C ILE A 147 4.68 -6.39 -11.26
N GLU A 148 3.83 -7.07 -12.02
CA GLU A 148 4.27 -8.02 -13.05
C GLU A 148 5.18 -7.36 -14.08
N ARG A 149 4.81 -6.19 -14.56
CA ARG A 149 5.62 -5.41 -15.50
C ARG A 149 7.01 -5.11 -14.94
N LEU A 150 7.09 -4.65 -13.70
CA LEU A 150 8.36 -4.33 -13.05
C LEU A 150 9.19 -5.59 -12.78
N LEU A 151 8.57 -6.68 -12.36
CA LEU A 151 9.26 -7.95 -12.11
C LEU A 151 9.85 -8.58 -13.38
N ALA A 152 9.27 -8.32 -14.55
CA ALA A 152 9.86 -8.74 -15.82
C ALA A 152 11.25 -8.13 -16.08
N TYR A 153 11.51 -6.93 -15.55
CA TYR A 153 12.79 -6.23 -15.68
C TYR A 153 13.67 -6.34 -14.43
N TYR A 154 13.05 -6.43 -13.25
CA TYR A 154 13.72 -6.41 -11.94
C TYR A 154 13.27 -7.58 -11.05
N PRO A 155 13.45 -8.85 -11.48
CA PRO A 155 12.85 -10.02 -10.81
C PRO A 155 13.32 -10.22 -9.37
N MET A 156 14.47 -9.64 -8.99
CA MET A 156 15.06 -9.81 -7.66
C MET A 156 14.85 -8.58 -6.74
N GLN A 157 13.97 -7.64 -7.13
CA GLN A 157 13.84 -6.37 -6.39
C GLN A 157 12.46 -6.17 -5.74
N TRP A 158 11.65 -7.20 -5.64
CA TRP A 158 10.43 -7.16 -4.84
C TRP A 158 10.64 -7.88 -3.52
N PHE A 159 10.92 -7.11 -2.48
CA PHE A 159 11.23 -7.62 -1.13
C PHE A 159 9.95 -7.81 -0.30
N ASN A 160 8.98 -8.52 -0.84
CA ASN A 160 7.77 -8.88 -0.11
C ASN A 160 7.94 -10.27 0.51
N TYR A 161 7.94 -10.30 1.84
CA TYR A 161 8.04 -11.54 2.64
C TYR A 161 6.71 -11.92 3.27
N SER A 162 5.61 -11.23 2.91
CA SER A 162 4.26 -11.55 3.37
C SER A 162 3.69 -12.68 2.52
N ASP A 163 2.91 -13.56 3.14
CA ASP A 163 2.14 -14.56 2.40
C ASP A 163 0.94 -13.90 1.72
N LEU A 164 1.13 -13.50 0.48
CA LEU A 164 0.09 -12.90 -0.36
C LEU A 164 -0.73 -13.92 -1.13
N TRP A 165 -0.18 -15.14 -1.31
CA TRP A 165 -0.79 -16.14 -2.17
C TRP A 165 -2.01 -16.77 -1.49
N VAL A 166 -3.11 -16.84 -2.22
CA VAL A 166 -4.30 -17.55 -1.75
C VAL A 166 -4.05 -19.03 -1.96
N SER A 167 -3.89 -19.80 -0.87
CA SER A 167 -3.80 -21.25 -0.97
C SER A 167 -5.07 -21.79 -1.64
N PRO A 168 -4.95 -22.71 -2.63
CA PRO A 168 -6.12 -23.38 -3.17
C PRO A 168 -6.86 -24.07 -2.00
N ALA A 169 -8.19 -23.86 -1.94
CA ALA A 169 -9.01 -24.50 -0.92
C ALA A 169 -8.82 -26.02 -1.01
N SER A 170 -8.35 -26.62 0.09
CA SER A 170 -8.19 -28.06 0.25
C SER A 170 -9.54 -28.73 0.26
#